data_a70bc4360a703a0f3e017c2dc747a3ee
#
_entry.id   a70bc4360a703a0f3e017c2dc747a3ee
#
_cell.length_a   1.000
_cell.length_b   1.000
_cell.length_c   1.000
_cell.angle_alpha   90.00
_cell.angle_beta   90.00
_cell.angle_gamma   90.00
#
_symmetry.space_group_name_H-M   'P 1'
#
loop_
_entity.id
_entity.type
_entity.pdbx_description
1 polymer ?
#
loop_
_entity_poly.entity_id
_entity_poly.type
_entity_poly.pdbx_seq_one_letter_code
_entity_poly.pdbx_strand_id
1 'polypeptide(L)'
;SGGQPLRSKDGKLILTVNGEIYNHRELRGQLKDEYEFQTGSDCEVILALYRKYGVGCVEKLSGIFGFALYDEANDCYLIARDPIGVIPLYIGHDDEGHLLVSSELKGLEGFATAYGQFPPGHYFYSRDKDFTRWYIRDWMQYDNVKNNPASVEELHDALEAAVRRQLMSDVPYGVLLSGGLDSSITSAIAQKNTQPNASRPKGRQMHGGRSCTPSLSVSKERLI
;
A
#
# COMPACT_ATOMS: atom_id res chain seq x y z
N SER A 1 4.45 -14.24 -2.95
CA SER A 1 4.23 -13.13 -3.91
C SER A 1 3.57 -13.67 -5.16
N GLY A 2 2.66 -12.91 -5.74
CA GLY A 2 2.01 -13.25 -7.01
C GLY A 2 2.68 -12.53 -8.17
N GLY A 3 2.80 -13.19 -9.33
CA GLY A 3 3.18 -12.52 -10.58
C GLY A 3 2.10 -11.51 -10.98
N GLN A 4 2.50 -10.35 -11.50
CA GLN A 4 1.56 -9.36 -12.02
C GLN A 4 1.43 -9.49 -13.55
N PRO A 5 0.23 -9.17 -14.08
CA PRO A 5 -0.97 -8.74 -13.39
C PRO A 5 -1.64 -9.86 -12.58
N LEU A 6 -2.20 -9.50 -11.42
CA LEU A 6 -3.05 -10.42 -10.66
C LEU A 6 -4.38 -10.62 -11.37
N ARG A 7 -4.92 -11.85 -11.30
CA ARG A 7 -6.18 -12.19 -11.97
C ARG A 7 -7.12 -12.91 -11.01
N SER A 8 -8.41 -12.65 -11.14
CA SER A 8 -9.43 -13.49 -10.49
C SER A 8 -9.44 -14.90 -11.11
N LYS A 9 -10.01 -15.88 -10.41
CA LYS A 9 -10.07 -17.28 -10.86
C LYS A 9 -10.69 -17.45 -12.25
N ASP A 10 -11.72 -16.67 -12.56
CA ASP A 10 -12.38 -16.65 -13.87
C ASP A 10 -11.65 -15.81 -14.93
N GLY A 11 -10.54 -15.18 -14.55
CA GLY A 11 -9.71 -14.34 -15.41
C GLY A 11 -10.31 -12.97 -15.77
N LYS A 12 -11.54 -12.67 -15.35
CA LYS A 12 -12.28 -11.48 -15.78
C LYS A 12 -11.90 -10.19 -15.07
N LEU A 13 -11.34 -10.27 -13.88
CA LEU A 13 -10.74 -9.13 -13.19
C LEU A 13 -9.23 -9.20 -13.31
N ILE A 14 -8.64 -8.12 -13.78
CA ILE A 14 -7.19 -8.00 -14.03
C ILE A 14 -6.69 -6.78 -13.26
N LEU A 15 -5.69 -6.98 -12.41
CA LEU A 15 -5.15 -5.96 -11.52
C LEU A 15 -3.64 -5.82 -11.69
N THR A 16 -3.21 -4.59 -11.94
CA THR A 16 -1.83 -4.15 -11.74
C THR A 16 -1.77 -3.23 -10.53
N VAL A 17 -0.84 -3.47 -9.61
CA VAL A 17 -0.75 -2.74 -8.37
C VAL A 17 0.71 -2.57 -7.94
N ASN A 18 1.05 -1.39 -7.48
CA ASN A 18 2.27 -1.12 -6.74
C ASN A 18 1.86 -0.71 -5.32
N GLY A 19 2.38 -1.39 -4.30
CA GLY A 19 2.05 -1.07 -2.91
C GLY A 19 1.89 -2.29 -2.01
N GLU A 20 1.36 -2.03 -0.81
CA GLU A 20 1.13 -3.02 0.24
C GLU A 20 -0.20 -2.75 0.93
N ILE A 21 -0.98 -3.80 1.15
CA ILE A 21 -2.28 -3.73 1.85
C ILE A 21 -2.13 -4.31 3.25
N TYR A 22 -2.05 -3.45 4.24
CA TYR A 22 -1.72 -3.81 5.63
C TYR A 22 -2.79 -4.68 6.31
N ASN A 23 -4.06 -4.47 6.00
CA ASN A 23 -5.18 -5.23 6.56
C ASN A 23 -5.58 -6.46 5.73
N HIS A 24 -4.73 -6.93 4.81
CA HIS A 24 -5.06 -8.02 3.88
C HIS A 24 -5.45 -9.32 4.60
N ARG A 25 -4.83 -9.63 5.76
CA ARG A 25 -5.13 -10.87 6.50
C ARG A 25 -6.55 -10.88 7.05
N GLU A 26 -6.99 -9.75 7.59
CA GLU A 26 -8.36 -9.55 8.07
C GLU A 26 -9.36 -9.67 6.91
N LEU A 27 -9.09 -8.94 5.80
CA LEU A 27 -9.93 -8.97 4.62
C LEU A 27 -10.03 -10.36 4.00
N ARG A 28 -8.92 -11.11 3.93
CA ARG A 28 -8.93 -12.51 3.49
C ARG A 28 -9.81 -13.38 4.38
N GLY A 29 -9.74 -13.20 5.71
CA GLY A 29 -10.59 -13.90 6.64
C GLY A 29 -12.08 -13.64 6.44
N GLN A 30 -12.44 -12.37 6.18
CA GLN A 30 -13.83 -11.96 5.93
C GLN A 30 -14.38 -12.44 4.57
N LEU A 31 -13.53 -12.60 3.57
CA LEU A 31 -13.92 -12.88 2.18
C LEU A 31 -13.68 -14.33 1.75
N LYS A 32 -13.12 -15.19 2.61
CA LYS A 32 -12.72 -16.58 2.28
C LYS A 32 -13.87 -17.45 1.74
N ASP A 33 -15.09 -17.20 2.17
CA ASP A 33 -16.26 -17.98 1.77
C ASP A 33 -16.92 -17.44 0.48
N GLU A 34 -16.53 -16.23 0.06
CA GLU A 34 -17.10 -15.52 -1.10
C GLU A 34 -16.09 -15.40 -2.27
N TYR A 35 -14.81 -15.52 -1.99
CA TYR A 35 -13.75 -15.35 -2.99
C TYR A 35 -12.65 -16.39 -2.81
N GLU A 36 -12.33 -17.09 -3.90
CA GLU A 36 -11.24 -18.07 -3.92
C GLU A 36 -9.93 -17.39 -4.32
N PHE A 37 -9.08 -17.14 -3.32
CA PHE A 37 -7.78 -16.53 -3.51
C PHE A 37 -6.82 -17.45 -4.27
N GLN A 38 -6.16 -16.94 -5.29
CA GLN A 38 -5.27 -17.69 -6.17
C GLN A 38 -3.79 -17.56 -5.77
N THR A 39 -3.44 -16.52 -5.04
CA THR A 39 -2.05 -16.19 -4.66
C THR A 39 -1.92 -15.89 -3.18
N GLY A 40 -0.67 -15.82 -2.69
CA GLY A 40 -0.35 -15.32 -1.36
C GLY A 40 -0.19 -13.78 -1.30
N SER A 41 -0.36 -13.06 -2.43
CA SER A 41 -0.19 -11.61 -2.46
C SER A 41 -1.23 -10.90 -1.58
N ASP A 42 -0.78 -9.96 -0.76
CA ASP A 42 -1.62 -9.07 0.02
C ASP A 42 -2.57 -8.25 -0.87
N CYS A 43 -2.09 -7.83 -2.05
CA CYS A 43 -2.85 -7.02 -2.99
C CYS A 43 -4.00 -7.76 -3.67
N GLU A 44 -4.04 -9.09 -3.66
CA GLU A 44 -5.15 -9.84 -4.26
C GLU A 44 -6.51 -9.56 -3.59
N VAL A 45 -6.52 -9.07 -2.34
CA VAL A 45 -7.76 -8.67 -1.67
C VAL A 45 -8.49 -7.55 -2.39
N ILE A 46 -7.80 -6.75 -3.22
CA ILE A 46 -8.42 -5.71 -4.04
C ILE A 46 -9.42 -6.34 -5.03
N LEU A 47 -9.06 -7.45 -5.67
CA LEU A 47 -9.94 -8.18 -6.60
C LEU A 47 -11.19 -8.71 -5.87
N ALA A 48 -10.99 -9.30 -4.69
CA ALA A 48 -12.09 -9.82 -3.88
C ALA A 48 -13.05 -8.72 -3.40
N LEU A 49 -12.49 -7.60 -2.94
CA LEU A 49 -13.26 -6.43 -2.51
C LEU A 49 -14.02 -5.78 -3.67
N TYR A 50 -13.37 -5.63 -4.84
CA TYR A 50 -14.04 -5.05 -6.01
C TYR A 50 -15.22 -5.91 -6.47
N ARG A 51 -15.05 -7.25 -6.46
CA ARG A 51 -16.16 -8.17 -6.79
C ARG A 51 -17.37 -7.98 -5.87
N LYS A 52 -17.14 -7.71 -4.59
CA LYS A 52 -18.19 -7.57 -3.59
C LYS A 52 -18.79 -6.16 -3.50
N TYR A 53 -17.95 -5.13 -3.59
CA TYR A 53 -18.31 -3.75 -3.28
C TYR A 53 -18.17 -2.78 -4.47
N GLY A 54 -17.73 -3.24 -5.65
CA GLY A 54 -17.44 -2.38 -6.79
C GLY A 54 -16.40 -1.30 -6.43
N VAL A 55 -16.66 -0.06 -6.84
CA VAL A 55 -15.76 1.08 -6.57
C VAL A 55 -15.59 1.38 -5.07
N GLY A 56 -16.56 1.01 -4.22
CA GLY A 56 -16.47 1.14 -2.76
C GLY A 56 -15.40 0.26 -2.11
N CYS A 57 -14.74 -0.61 -2.87
CA CYS A 57 -13.61 -1.44 -2.39
C CYS A 57 -12.47 -0.59 -1.82
N VAL A 58 -12.23 0.61 -2.37
CA VAL A 58 -11.13 1.49 -1.95
C VAL A 58 -11.23 1.94 -0.49
N GLU A 59 -12.43 2.12 0.02
CA GLU A 59 -12.69 2.54 1.40
C GLU A 59 -12.36 1.47 2.44
N LYS A 60 -12.25 0.21 2.02
CA LYS A 60 -11.92 -0.94 2.86
C LYS A 60 -10.42 -1.17 2.99
N LEU A 61 -9.64 -0.54 2.13
CA LEU A 61 -8.19 -0.76 2.08
C LEU A 61 -7.47 0.10 3.13
N SER A 62 -6.55 -0.54 3.85
CA SER A 62 -5.57 0.13 4.69
C SER A 62 -4.19 -0.23 4.19
N GLY A 63 -3.48 0.74 3.62
CA GLY A 63 -2.19 0.47 2.98
C GLY A 63 -1.65 1.67 2.21
N ILE A 64 -0.56 1.43 1.53
CA ILE A 64 0.03 2.31 0.53
C ILE A 64 -0.13 1.65 -0.83
N PHE A 65 -0.74 2.32 -1.78
CA PHE A 65 -1.01 1.71 -3.08
C PHE A 65 -1.28 2.70 -4.21
N GLY A 66 -0.93 2.27 -5.41
CA GLY A 66 -1.43 2.79 -6.67
C GLY A 66 -1.78 1.61 -7.55
N PHE A 67 -3.02 1.51 -8.04
CA PHE A 67 -3.44 0.39 -8.85
C PHE A 67 -4.34 0.77 -10.03
N ALA A 68 -4.36 -0.11 -11.03
CA ALA A 68 -5.34 -0.12 -12.10
C ALA A 68 -5.96 -1.52 -12.17
N LEU A 69 -7.29 -1.57 -12.11
CA LEU A 69 -8.09 -2.79 -12.19
C LEU A 69 -8.99 -2.71 -13.42
N TYR A 70 -8.94 -3.71 -14.29
CA TYR A 70 -9.84 -3.87 -15.43
C TYR A 70 -10.85 -4.98 -15.17
N ASP A 71 -12.10 -4.67 -15.41
CA ASP A 71 -13.24 -5.60 -15.36
C ASP A 71 -13.68 -5.89 -16.79
N GLU A 72 -13.23 -7.02 -17.32
CA GLU A 72 -13.53 -7.47 -18.67
C GLU A 72 -15.03 -7.74 -18.87
N ALA A 73 -15.71 -8.26 -17.85
CA ALA A 73 -17.12 -8.59 -17.96
C ALA A 73 -18.02 -7.35 -18.14
N ASN A 74 -17.60 -6.24 -17.55
CA ASN A 74 -18.34 -4.99 -17.58
C ASN A 74 -17.72 -3.94 -18.53
N ASP A 75 -16.59 -4.25 -19.14
CA ASP A 75 -15.78 -3.35 -19.97
C ASP A 75 -15.58 -2.00 -19.29
N CYS A 76 -14.97 -2.05 -18.09
CA CYS A 76 -14.69 -0.86 -17.31
C CYS A 76 -13.41 -1.02 -16.48
N TYR A 77 -12.87 0.09 -16.03
CA TYR A 77 -11.67 0.07 -15.18
C TYR A 77 -11.79 1.04 -14.02
N LEU A 78 -11.10 0.67 -12.94
CA LEU A 78 -10.95 1.46 -11.73
C LEU A 78 -9.46 1.70 -11.49
N ILE A 79 -9.08 2.97 -11.36
CA ILE A 79 -7.73 3.37 -10.97
C ILE A 79 -7.85 4.05 -9.62
N ALA A 80 -6.98 3.73 -8.67
CA ALA A 80 -7.02 4.36 -7.35
C ALA A 80 -5.64 4.52 -6.74
N ARG A 81 -5.52 5.53 -5.87
CA ARG A 81 -4.29 5.85 -5.14
C ARG A 81 -4.56 5.98 -3.66
N ASP A 82 -3.59 5.59 -2.84
CA ASP A 82 -3.64 5.64 -1.39
C ASP A 82 -3.93 7.06 -0.84
N PRO A 83 -4.37 7.15 0.44
CA PRO A 83 -4.84 8.40 1.06
C PRO A 83 -3.93 9.60 0.93
N ILE A 84 -2.61 9.40 1.06
CA ILE A 84 -1.61 10.47 1.09
C ILE A 84 -0.64 10.42 -0.10
N GLY A 85 -0.79 9.41 -0.99
CA GLY A 85 0.01 9.26 -2.19
C GLY A 85 1.44 8.83 -1.93
N VAL A 86 1.65 7.92 -0.98
CA VAL A 86 2.97 7.32 -0.71
C VAL A 86 3.51 6.64 -1.95
N ILE A 87 2.64 5.85 -2.62
CA ILE A 87 3.01 5.28 -3.91
C ILE A 87 2.80 6.31 -5.01
N PRO A 88 3.84 6.60 -5.82
CA PRO A 88 3.67 7.45 -6.99
C PRO A 88 2.69 6.82 -7.97
N LEU A 89 1.84 7.64 -8.56
CA LEU A 89 0.94 7.24 -9.65
C LEU A 89 0.72 8.43 -10.58
N TYR A 90 0.85 8.19 -11.87
CA TYR A 90 0.70 9.19 -12.92
C TYR A 90 -0.33 8.71 -13.93
N ILE A 91 -1.03 9.65 -14.52
CA ILE A 91 -2.06 9.41 -15.53
C ILE A 91 -1.84 10.37 -16.70
N GLY A 92 -2.09 9.87 -17.90
CA GLY A 92 -1.93 10.66 -19.12
C GLY A 92 -2.72 10.08 -20.27
N HIS A 93 -2.66 10.75 -21.41
CA HIS A 93 -3.30 10.31 -22.66
C HIS A 93 -2.28 10.39 -23.79
N ASP A 94 -2.34 9.43 -24.72
CA ASP A 94 -1.61 9.50 -25.97
C ASP A 94 -2.32 10.36 -27.03
N ASP A 95 -1.74 10.44 -28.24
CA ASP A 95 -2.28 11.20 -29.37
C ASP A 95 -3.65 10.69 -29.85
N GLU A 96 -3.96 9.42 -29.59
CA GLU A 96 -5.22 8.77 -29.96
C GLU A 96 -6.29 8.88 -28.85
N GLY A 97 -5.91 9.46 -27.70
CA GLY A 97 -6.81 9.62 -26.54
C GLY A 97 -6.88 8.38 -25.63
N HIS A 98 -6.01 7.40 -25.80
CA HIS A 98 -5.94 6.25 -24.89
C HIS A 98 -5.39 6.68 -23.53
N LEU A 99 -5.98 6.17 -22.47
CA LEU A 99 -5.54 6.42 -21.11
C LEU A 99 -4.29 5.60 -20.78
N LEU A 100 -3.27 6.27 -20.30
CA LEU A 100 -2.01 5.69 -19.85
C LEU A 100 -1.87 5.89 -18.34
N VAL A 101 -1.44 4.85 -17.62
CA VAL A 101 -1.24 4.88 -16.17
C VAL A 101 0.10 4.25 -15.83
N SER A 102 0.90 4.92 -15.00
CA SER A 102 2.20 4.43 -14.57
C SER A 102 2.52 4.84 -13.14
N SER A 103 3.22 3.99 -12.40
CA SER A 103 3.79 4.34 -11.10
C SER A 103 5.06 5.19 -11.21
N GLU A 104 5.64 5.31 -12.41
CA GLU A 104 6.81 6.16 -12.64
C GLU A 104 6.56 7.08 -13.84
N LEU A 105 6.91 8.35 -13.69
CA LEU A 105 6.69 9.35 -14.73
C LEU A 105 7.39 8.99 -16.06
N LYS A 106 8.59 8.43 -15.98
CA LYS A 106 9.34 7.95 -17.16
C LYS A 106 8.59 6.92 -17.99
N GLY A 107 7.64 6.20 -17.40
CA GLY A 107 6.79 5.24 -18.12
C GLY A 107 5.76 5.91 -19.05
N LEU A 108 5.51 7.21 -18.88
CA LEU A 108 4.61 7.99 -19.73
C LEU A 108 5.39 8.87 -20.74
N GLU A 109 6.67 9.12 -20.45
CA GLU A 109 7.51 9.97 -21.30
C GLU A 109 7.71 9.35 -22.69
N GLY A 110 7.43 10.11 -23.73
CA GLY A 110 7.49 9.67 -25.11
C GLY A 110 6.26 8.90 -25.62
N PHE A 111 5.31 8.55 -24.73
CA PHE A 111 4.05 7.90 -25.08
C PHE A 111 2.84 8.80 -24.85
N ALA A 112 2.87 9.62 -23.80
CA ALA A 112 1.77 10.52 -23.46
C ALA A 112 2.03 11.94 -23.96
N THR A 113 1.01 12.57 -24.55
CA THR A 113 1.04 13.98 -24.96
C THR A 113 0.65 14.92 -23.84
N ALA A 114 -0.21 14.45 -22.94
CA ALA A 114 -0.59 15.17 -21.72
C ALA A 114 -0.59 14.20 -20.55
N TYR A 115 0.11 14.54 -19.47
CA TYR A 115 0.16 13.71 -18.27
C TYR A 115 0.31 14.55 -17.01
N GLY A 116 -0.08 13.95 -15.88
CA GLY A 116 0.01 14.57 -14.57
C GLY A 116 0.02 13.56 -13.46
N GLN A 117 0.18 14.05 -12.24
CA GLN A 117 0.12 13.21 -11.06
C GLN A 117 -1.33 12.81 -10.76
N PHE A 118 -1.58 11.53 -10.52
CA PHE A 118 -2.87 11.07 -10.02
C PHE A 118 -3.08 11.58 -8.58
N PRO A 119 -4.21 12.23 -8.27
CA PRO A 119 -4.40 12.85 -6.96
C PRO A 119 -4.49 11.80 -5.84
N PRO A 120 -3.80 12.02 -4.69
CA PRO A 120 -3.90 11.14 -3.52
C PRO A 120 -5.33 11.07 -2.97
N GLY A 121 -5.72 9.90 -2.45
CA GLY A 121 -7.04 9.69 -1.85
C GLY A 121 -8.20 9.78 -2.83
N HIS A 122 -7.91 9.60 -4.13
CA HIS A 122 -8.93 9.60 -5.18
C HIS A 122 -8.93 8.25 -5.92
N TYR A 123 -10.06 8.00 -6.58
CA TYR A 123 -10.15 7.02 -7.63
C TYR A 123 -10.67 7.67 -8.93
N PHE A 124 -10.40 7.01 -10.04
CA PHE A 124 -10.99 7.30 -11.35
C PHE A 124 -11.71 6.04 -11.83
N TYR A 125 -12.99 6.16 -12.11
CA TYR A 125 -13.79 5.07 -12.65
C TYR A 125 -14.21 5.39 -14.08
N SER A 126 -13.95 4.49 -15.00
CA SER A 126 -14.13 4.76 -16.43
C SER A 126 -15.57 5.14 -16.84
N ARG A 127 -16.57 4.69 -16.08
CA ARG A 127 -17.98 5.03 -16.35
C ARG A 127 -18.34 6.44 -15.89
N ASP A 128 -17.72 6.93 -14.82
CA ASP A 128 -17.98 8.26 -14.28
C ASP A 128 -17.17 9.33 -15.01
N LYS A 129 -16.05 8.92 -15.62
CA LYS A 129 -15.12 9.78 -16.37
C LYS A 129 -14.57 10.97 -15.58
N ASP A 130 -14.53 10.87 -14.26
CA ASP A 130 -14.07 11.92 -13.36
C ASP A 130 -13.34 11.32 -12.16
N PHE A 131 -12.57 12.18 -11.48
CA PHE A 131 -11.91 11.84 -10.23
C PHE A 131 -12.88 11.98 -9.07
N THR A 132 -13.02 10.91 -8.28
CA THR A 132 -13.81 10.94 -7.06
C THR A 132 -12.88 10.82 -5.86
N ARG A 133 -13.00 11.78 -4.94
CA ARG A 133 -12.29 11.72 -3.66
C ARG A 133 -12.98 10.71 -2.76
N TRP A 134 -12.29 9.62 -2.43
CA TRP A 134 -12.81 8.57 -1.56
C TRP A 134 -12.32 8.69 -0.11
N TYR A 135 -11.14 9.30 0.09
CA TYR A 135 -10.60 9.48 1.43
C TYR A 135 -11.05 10.81 2.01
N ILE A 136 -12.07 10.74 2.86
CA ILE A 136 -12.65 11.90 3.56
C ILE A 136 -12.67 11.58 5.05
N ARG A 137 -12.13 12.49 5.88
CA ARG A 137 -12.06 12.37 7.34
C ARG A 137 -12.45 13.70 7.99
N ASP A 138 -13.05 13.63 9.17
CA ASP A 138 -13.53 14.82 9.89
C ASP A 138 -12.41 15.82 10.19
N TRP A 139 -11.21 15.32 10.50
CA TRP A 139 -10.03 16.14 10.77
C TRP A 139 -9.53 16.96 9.57
N MET A 140 -9.99 16.68 8.37
CA MET A 140 -9.69 17.48 7.17
C MET A 140 -10.40 18.83 7.18
N GLN A 141 -11.39 19.01 8.07
CA GLN A 141 -12.08 20.26 8.30
C GLN A 141 -11.68 20.76 9.69
N TYR A 142 -10.92 21.86 9.74
CA TYR A 142 -10.41 22.42 11.00
C TYR A 142 -11.53 22.68 12.01
N ASP A 143 -12.66 23.20 11.57
CA ASP A 143 -13.80 23.51 12.44
C ASP A 143 -14.37 22.29 13.16
N ASN A 144 -14.25 21.09 12.57
CA ASN A 144 -14.72 19.85 13.19
C ASN A 144 -13.83 19.37 14.34
N VAL A 145 -12.57 19.81 14.38
CA VAL A 145 -11.57 19.26 15.33
C VAL A 145 -10.91 20.29 16.23
N LYS A 146 -11.07 21.59 15.96
CA LYS A 146 -10.39 22.69 16.68
C LYS A 146 -10.58 22.69 18.20
N ASN A 147 -11.67 22.08 18.69
CA ASN A 147 -12.00 22.00 20.10
C ASN A 147 -11.86 20.60 20.68
N ASN A 148 -11.36 19.62 19.89
CA ASN A 148 -11.18 18.26 20.40
C ASN A 148 -10.06 18.25 21.44
N PRO A 149 -10.27 17.58 22.59
CA PRO A 149 -9.21 17.42 23.57
C PRO A 149 -8.08 16.59 22.99
N ALA A 150 -6.84 16.92 23.37
CA ALA A 150 -5.68 16.11 23.03
C ALA A 150 -5.32 15.19 24.21
N SER A 151 -5.12 13.90 23.95
CA SER A 151 -4.60 12.93 24.91
C SER A 151 -3.25 12.41 24.42
N VAL A 152 -2.25 12.46 25.29
CA VAL A 152 -0.91 11.91 25.00
C VAL A 152 -0.98 10.39 24.91
N GLU A 153 -1.81 9.77 25.73
CA GLU A 153 -2.02 8.32 25.76
C GLU A 153 -2.67 7.85 24.46
N GLU A 154 -3.71 8.53 23.98
CA GLU A 154 -4.36 8.21 22.71
C GLU A 154 -3.41 8.40 21.52
N LEU A 155 -2.58 9.45 21.55
CA LEU A 155 -1.57 9.68 20.53
C LEU A 155 -0.51 8.57 20.52
N HIS A 156 -0.03 8.16 21.70
CA HIS A 156 0.90 7.05 21.87
C HIS A 156 0.34 5.76 21.27
N ASP A 157 -0.88 5.40 21.66
CA ASP A 157 -1.53 4.15 21.21
C ASP A 157 -1.81 4.16 19.71
N ALA A 158 -2.25 5.30 19.17
CA ALA A 158 -2.48 5.47 17.74
C ALA A 158 -1.18 5.33 16.93
N LEU A 159 -0.08 5.92 17.42
CA LEU A 159 1.22 5.83 16.77
C LEU A 159 1.78 4.40 16.84
N GLU A 160 1.70 3.75 18.00
CA GLU A 160 2.12 2.34 18.15
C GLU A 160 1.30 1.43 17.22
N ALA A 161 -0.01 1.61 17.16
CA ALA A 161 -0.88 0.87 16.26
C ALA A 161 -0.56 1.11 14.78
N ALA A 162 -0.24 2.35 14.40
CA ALA A 162 0.14 2.69 13.03
C ALA A 162 1.45 2.01 12.60
N VAL A 163 2.50 2.10 13.43
CA VAL A 163 3.78 1.43 13.16
C VAL A 163 3.57 -0.08 13.10
N ARG A 164 2.88 -0.66 14.06
CA ARG A 164 2.66 -2.10 14.16
C ARG A 164 1.93 -2.69 12.95
N ARG A 165 0.95 -1.98 12.38
CA ARG A 165 0.27 -2.42 11.14
C ARG A 165 1.20 -2.48 9.95
N GLN A 166 2.22 -1.63 9.90
CA GLN A 166 3.17 -1.53 8.79
C GLN A 166 4.39 -2.48 8.93
N LEU A 167 4.51 -3.18 10.05
CA LEU A 167 5.60 -4.16 10.26
C LEU A 167 5.37 -5.50 9.57
N MET A 168 4.30 -5.65 8.79
CA MET A 168 4.09 -6.84 7.99
C MET A 168 5.15 -6.91 6.88
N SER A 169 5.95 -7.96 6.88
CA SER A 169 6.96 -8.21 5.85
C SER A 169 7.30 -9.68 5.81
N ASP A 170 7.52 -10.22 4.63
CA ASP A 170 8.02 -11.57 4.39
C ASP A 170 9.55 -11.61 4.24
N VAL A 171 10.19 -10.43 4.27
CA VAL A 171 11.64 -10.26 4.22
C VAL A 171 12.16 -9.48 5.44
N PRO A 172 13.45 -9.63 5.81
CA PRO A 172 14.05 -8.80 6.83
C PRO A 172 14.01 -7.32 6.46
N TYR A 173 13.62 -6.48 7.41
CA TYR A 173 13.61 -5.03 7.24
C TYR A 173 14.54 -4.35 8.24
N GLY A 174 14.93 -3.13 7.92
CA GLY A 174 15.73 -2.26 8.77
C GLY A 174 15.03 -0.94 9.01
N VAL A 175 15.42 -0.23 10.07
CA VAL A 175 14.92 1.12 10.37
C VAL A 175 16.09 2.10 10.26
N LEU A 176 15.88 3.20 9.54
CA LEU A 176 16.85 4.29 9.44
C LEU A 176 16.69 5.20 10.66
N LEU A 177 17.74 5.36 11.42
CA LEU A 177 17.78 6.21 12.61
C LEU A 177 18.57 7.49 12.32
N SER A 178 17.87 8.57 12.01
CA SER A 178 18.45 9.89 11.76
C SER A 178 18.91 10.62 13.02
N GLY A 179 18.50 10.16 14.20
CA GLY A 179 18.74 10.81 15.50
C GLY A 179 17.69 11.86 15.88
N GLY A 180 16.68 12.09 15.04
CA GLY A 180 15.50 12.90 15.36
C GLY A 180 14.47 12.17 16.22
N LEU A 181 13.52 12.92 16.76
CA LEU A 181 12.45 12.38 17.63
C LEU A 181 11.65 11.31 16.91
N ASP A 182 11.13 11.59 15.72
CA ASP A 182 10.23 10.71 14.97
C ASP A 182 10.89 9.37 14.64
N SER A 183 12.11 9.42 14.09
CA SER A 183 12.88 8.20 13.77
C SER A 183 13.22 7.37 15.01
N SER A 184 13.48 8.04 16.15
CA SER A 184 13.78 7.36 17.41
C SER A 184 12.57 6.64 17.98
N ILE A 185 11.40 7.30 18.00
CA ILE A 185 10.14 6.71 18.47
C ILE A 185 9.72 5.56 17.55
N THR A 186 9.73 5.77 16.23
CA THR A 186 9.37 4.73 15.27
C THR A 186 10.28 3.50 15.40
N SER A 187 11.60 3.72 15.57
CA SER A 187 12.57 2.62 15.77
C SER A 187 12.32 1.86 17.07
N ALA A 188 12.02 2.57 18.17
CA ALA A 188 11.71 1.95 19.45
C ALA A 188 10.43 1.09 19.39
N ILE A 189 9.39 1.60 18.75
CA ILE A 189 8.14 0.86 18.55
C ILE A 189 8.40 -0.37 17.65
N ALA A 190 9.13 -0.21 16.55
CA ALA A 190 9.47 -1.32 15.67
C ALA A 190 10.25 -2.41 16.41
N GLN A 191 11.24 -2.04 17.22
CA GLN A 191 12.01 -2.97 18.05
C GLN A 191 11.14 -3.71 19.05
N LYS A 192 10.25 -3.01 19.77
CA LYS A 192 9.33 -3.60 20.75
C LYS A 192 8.40 -4.65 20.12
N ASN A 193 7.99 -4.42 18.88
CA ASN A 193 7.02 -5.26 18.17
C ASN A 193 7.67 -6.31 17.24
N THR A 194 8.99 -6.29 17.08
CA THR A 194 9.72 -7.32 16.34
C THR A 194 9.88 -8.53 17.24
N GLN A 195 9.16 -9.63 16.96
CA GLN A 195 9.41 -10.89 17.66
C GLN A 195 10.81 -11.42 17.28
N PRO A 196 11.64 -11.84 18.24
CA PRO A 196 12.83 -12.60 17.91
C PRO A 196 12.37 -13.85 17.14
N ASN A 197 12.83 -14.00 15.89
CA ASN A 197 12.48 -15.12 15.04
C ASN A 197 12.68 -16.45 15.77
N ALA A 198 11.61 -17.06 16.22
CA ALA A 198 11.56 -18.47 16.52
C ALA A 198 11.65 -19.20 15.16
N SER A 199 12.78 -19.88 14.95
CA SER A 199 13.11 -20.71 13.80
C SER A 199 13.71 -20.00 12.57
N ARG A 200 15.02 -19.72 12.64
CA ARG A 200 15.87 -19.79 11.46
C ARG A 200 15.90 -21.23 10.95
N PRO A 201 15.63 -21.50 9.68
CA PRO A 201 16.06 -22.77 9.10
C PRO A 201 17.61 -22.80 9.17
N LYS A 202 18.16 -23.83 9.85
CA LYS A 202 19.57 -24.17 9.78
C LYS A 202 19.86 -24.60 8.34
N GLY A 203 20.37 -23.69 7.53
CA GLY A 203 20.62 -23.94 6.13
C GLY A 203 21.79 -23.14 5.57
N ARG A 204 22.90 -23.87 5.36
CA ARG A 204 24.10 -23.52 4.62
C ARG A 204 25.08 -22.53 5.27
N GLN A 205 26.11 -23.12 5.92
CA GLN A 205 27.42 -22.47 6.09
C GLN A 205 27.98 -22.11 4.71
N MET A 206 27.96 -20.83 4.39
CA MET A 206 28.88 -20.28 3.40
C MET A 206 30.19 -19.97 4.12
N HIS A 207 31.29 -20.58 3.69
CA HIS A 207 32.62 -20.28 4.17
C HIS A 207 32.98 -18.83 3.84
N GLY A 208 33.36 -18.07 4.85
CA GLY A 208 33.97 -16.75 4.74
C GLY A 208 32.98 -15.58 4.75
N GLY A 209 32.54 -15.18 5.93
CA GLY A 209 31.74 -13.95 6.14
C GLY A 209 31.24 -13.85 7.57
N ARG A 210 31.48 -12.74 8.22
CA ARG A 210 31.13 -12.42 9.60
C ARG A 210 29.69 -12.80 9.90
N SER A 211 29.45 -13.44 11.03
CA SER A 211 28.13 -13.78 11.53
C SER A 211 27.28 -12.52 11.70
N CYS A 212 26.28 -12.35 10.84
CA CYS A 212 25.22 -11.37 11.10
C CYS A 212 24.26 -12.00 12.10
N THR A 213 24.36 -11.63 13.35
CA THR A 213 23.25 -11.69 14.30
C THR A 213 22.12 -10.79 13.76
N PRO A 214 20.83 -11.13 13.94
CA PRO A 214 19.73 -10.21 13.64
C PRO A 214 19.70 -9.17 14.76
N SER A 215 20.63 -8.23 14.69
CA SER A 215 20.58 -6.98 15.40
C SER A 215 19.95 -5.97 14.44
N LEU A 216 19.00 -5.16 14.92
CA LEU A 216 18.69 -3.92 14.28
C LEU A 216 20.01 -3.23 13.95
N SER A 217 20.42 -3.24 12.69
CA SER A 217 21.64 -2.53 12.30
C SER A 217 21.27 -1.04 12.20
N VAL A 218 21.58 -0.33 13.27
CA VAL A 218 21.53 1.13 13.29
C VAL A 218 22.74 1.62 12.53
N SER A 219 22.61 1.93 11.26
CA SER A 219 23.63 2.61 10.50
C SER A 219 23.60 4.10 10.83
N LYS A 220 24.61 4.59 11.53
CA LYS A 220 24.92 6.02 11.61
C LYS A 220 25.61 6.44 10.32
N GLU A 221 24.90 6.64 9.25
CA GLU A 221 25.44 7.42 8.14
C GLU A 221 25.10 8.89 8.36
N ARG A 222 26.14 9.68 8.57
CA ARG A 222 26.08 11.14 8.44
C ARG A 222 25.84 11.42 6.96
N LEU A 223 24.65 11.86 6.61
CA LEU A 223 24.44 12.61 5.37
C LEU A 223 25.08 13.99 5.58
N ILE A 224 26.05 14.28 4.72
CA ILE A 224 26.62 15.63 4.51
C ILE A 224 25.60 16.43 3.70
#